data_de27a50eddb42750560ed7c00c8bafb7
#
_entry.id   de27a50eddb42750560ed7c00c8bafb7
#
_cell.length_a   1.000
_cell.length_b   1.000
_cell.length_c   1.000
_cell.angle_alpha   90.00
_cell.angle_beta   90.00
_cell.angle_gamma   90.00
#
_symmetry.space_group_name_H-M   'P 1'
#
loop_
_entity.id
_entity.type
_entity.pdbx_description
1 polymer ?
#
loop_
_entity_poly.entity_id
_entity_poly.type
_entity_poly.pdbx_seq_one_letter_code
_entity_poly.pdbx_strand_id
1 'polypeptide(L)'
;MRREHLADVLLASEVLDKAHIEADRLISAAQDEVRQLLDQATTEFWATAQGFLSSLEQQGVSLQRDAIASTETLLDVALGRLLDEAGLFERIRALVRNLASSQPNEPIGTLNCHPNVVEPLRAWLTENRFAQHWQLKADPDLTPEALRLSHASGAFEIDWPSLRRGVLTRLQ
;
A
#
# COMPACT_ATOMS: atom_id res chain seq x y z
N MET A 1 44.63 -8.44 -88.90
CA MET A 1 43.26 -7.89 -88.61
C MET A 1 42.29 -8.81 -87.86
N ARG A 2 42.07 -10.08 -88.24
CA ARG A 2 41.12 -10.96 -87.47
C ARG A 2 41.60 -11.39 -86.14
N ARG A 3 42.89 -11.59 -85.84
CA ARG A 3 43.41 -12.05 -84.53
C ARG A 3 43.44 -10.94 -83.49
N GLU A 4 43.71 -9.70 -83.89
CA GLU A 4 43.69 -8.54 -82.97
C GLU A 4 42.26 -8.25 -82.47
N HIS A 5 41.28 -8.30 -83.40
CA HIS A 5 39.89 -8.12 -83.01
C HIS A 5 39.36 -9.19 -82.07
N LEU A 6 39.82 -10.44 -82.13
CA LEU A 6 39.47 -11.48 -81.29
C LEU A 6 40.07 -11.31 -79.85
N ALA A 7 41.30 -10.81 -79.79
CA ALA A 7 41.95 -10.51 -78.50
C ALA A 7 41.28 -9.32 -77.79
N ASP A 8 40.90 -8.29 -78.53
CA ASP A 8 40.16 -7.14 -77.93
C ASP A 8 38.77 -7.50 -77.46
N VAL A 9 38.05 -8.44 -78.09
CA VAL A 9 36.74 -8.93 -77.68
C VAL A 9 36.88 -9.75 -76.44
N LEU A 10 37.92 -10.60 -76.30
CA LEU A 10 38.20 -11.41 -75.11
C LEU A 10 38.57 -10.52 -73.92
N LEU A 11 39.39 -9.48 -74.14
CA LEU A 11 39.72 -8.50 -73.11
C LEU A 11 38.51 -7.72 -72.62
N ALA A 12 37.66 -7.27 -73.57
CA ALA A 12 36.40 -6.60 -73.20
C ALA A 12 35.45 -7.48 -72.43
N SER A 13 35.34 -8.79 -72.75
CA SER A 13 34.55 -9.76 -72.03
C SER A 13 35.08 -9.96 -70.58
N GLU A 14 36.40 -10.09 -70.43
CA GLU A 14 37.01 -10.24 -69.11
C GLU A 14 36.83 -9.01 -68.22
N VAL A 15 36.89 -7.82 -68.78
CA VAL A 15 36.61 -6.56 -68.06
C VAL A 15 35.14 -6.46 -67.62
N LEU A 16 34.21 -6.87 -68.49
CA LEU A 16 32.78 -6.90 -68.14
C LEU A 16 32.47 -7.92 -67.07
N ASP A 17 33.06 -9.12 -67.12
CA ASP A 17 32.89 -10.15 -66.11
C ASP A 17 33.42 -9.68 -64.74
N LYS A 18 34.60 -9.04 -64.73
CA LYS A 18 35.15 -8.46 -63.47
C LYS A 18 34.24 -7.33 -62.94
N ALA A 19 33.71 -6.48 -63.82
CA ALA A 19 32.79 -5.42 -63.43
C ALA A 19 31.48 -5.97 -62.84
N HIS A 20 30.93 -7.03 -63.40
CA HIS A 20 29.75 -7.70 -62.88
C HIS A 20 30.03 -8.33 -61.50
N ILE A 21 31.11 -9.03 -61.31
CA ILE A 21 31.51 -9.62 -60.03
C ILE A 21 31.66 -8.53 -58.94
N GLU A 22 32.30 -7.41 -59.29
CA GLU A 22 32.46 -6.30 -58.34
C GLU A 22 31.13 -5.59 -58.03
N ALA A 23 30.25 -5.42 -59.02
CA ALA A 23 28.91 -4.89 -58.80
C ALA A 23 28.07 -5.79 -57.89
N ASP A 24 28.07 -7.11 -58.08
CA ASP A 24 27.40 -8.08 -57.25
C ASP A 24 27.93 -8.07 -55.80
N ARG A 25 29.25 -7.94 -55.69
CA ARG A 25 29.89 -7.82 -54.34
C ARG A 25 29.46 -6.55 -53.61
N LEU A 26 29.41 -5.40 -54.31
CA LEU A 26 28.96 -4.14 -53.72
C LEU A 26 27.50 -4.16 -53.34
N ILE A 27 26.63 -4.76 -54.18
CA ILE A 27 25.23 -4.93 -53.90
C ILE A 27 25.02 -5.82 -52.65
N SER A 28 25.73 -6.93 -52.60
CA SER A 28 25.66 -7.84 -51.41
C SER A 28 26.14 -7.16 -50.13
N ALA A 29 27.25 -6.42 -50.17
CA ALA A 29 27.78 -5.68 -49.06
C ALA A 29 26.78 -4.60 -48.56
N ALA A 30 26.18 -3.85 -49.54
CA ALA A 30 25.16 -2.83 -49.22
C ALA A 30 23.89 -3.45 -48.58
N GLN A 31 23.45 -4.62 -49.07
CA GLN A 31 22.32 -5.35 -48.50
C GLN A 31 22.61 -5.84 -47.05
N ASP A 32 23.81 -6.30 -46.80
CA ASP A 32 24.24 -6.73 -45.47
C ASP A 32 24.31 -5.53 -44.49
N GLU A 33 24.83 -4.40 -44.94
CA GLU A 33 24.87 -3.15 -44.18
C GLU A 33 23.45 -2.67 -43.83
N VAL A 34 22.53 -2.65 -44.79
CA VAL A 34 21.11 -2.29 -44.57
C VAL A 34 20.48 -3.24 -43.54
N ARG A 35 20.76 -4.55 -43.63
CA ARG A 35 20.24 -5.54 -42.67
C ARG A 35 20.76 -5.27 -41.27
N GLN A 36 22.05 -5.01 -41.13
CA GLN A 36 22.66 -4.67 -39.84
C GLN A 36 22.05 -3.37 -39.25
N LEU A 37 21.85 -2.33 -40.06
CA LEU A 37 21.24 -1.08 -39.60
C LEU A 37 19.79 -1.28 -39.13
N LEU A 38 19.03 -2.10 -39.86
CA LEU A 38 17.65 -2.46 -39.42
C LEU A 38 17.62 -3.24 -38.12
N ASP A 39 18.51 -4.19 -37.93
CA ASP A 39 18.65 -4.98 -36.72
C ASP A 39 19.05 -4.10 -35.54
N GLN A 40 20.00 -3.19 -35.74
CA GLN A 40 20.40 -2.23 -34.71
C GLN A 40 19.24 -1.30 -34.32
N ALA A 41 18.59 -0.69 -35.32
CA ALA A 41 17.45 0.22 -35.07
C ALA A 41 16.30 -0.50 -34.35
N THR A 42 16.03 -1.75 -34.72
CA THR A 42 15.00 -2.57 -34.07
C THR A 42 15.37 -2.87 -32.61
N THR A 43 16.63 -3.21 -32.36
CA THR A 43 17.14 -3.49 -31.02
C THR A 43 17.07 -2.25 -30.12
N GLU A 44 17.50 -1.10 -30.63
CA GLU A 44 17.45 0.18 -29.91
C GLU A 44 16.00 0.62 -29.62
N PHE A 45 15.11 0.41 -30.59
CA PHE A 45 13.67 0.68 -30.40
C PHE A 45 13.10 -0.15 -29.25
N TRP A 46 13.34 -1.46 -29.24
CA TRP A 46 12.83 -2.34 -28.19
C TRP A 46 13.45 -2.06 -26.83
N ALA A 47 14.74 -1.74 -26.77
CA ALA A 47 15.39 -1.34 -25.52
C ALA A 47 14.77 -0.05 -24.94
N THR A 48 14.54 0.94 -25.80
CA THR A 48 13.90 2.21 -25.40
C THR A 48 12.45 1.99 -24.98
N ALA A 49 11.68 1.19 -25.72
CA ALA A 49 10.30 0.87 -25.40
C ALA A 49 10.19 0.12 -24.07
N GLN A 50 11.07 -0.83 -23.82
CA GLN A 50 11.11 -1.57 -22.56
C GLN A 50 11.46 -0.67 -21.37
N GLY A 51 12.43 0.24 -21.54
CA GLY A 51 12.77 1.24 -20.52
C GLY A 51 11.59 2.16 -20.20
N PHE A 52 10.85 2.60 -21.21
CA PHE A 52 9.66 3.41 -21.04
C PHE A 52 8.54 2.66 -20.29
N LEU A 53 8.24 1.43 -20.68
CA LEU A 53 7.23 0.60 -20.02
C LEU A 53 7.59 0.33 -18.55
N SER A 54 8.85 0.02 -18.27
CA SER A 54 9.33 -0.16 -16.90
C SER A 54 9.20 1.11 -16.05
N SER A 55 9.48 2.27 -16.64
CA SER A 55 9.29 3.57 -15.98
C SER A 55 7.82 3.85 -15.67
N LEU A 56 6.90 3.55 -16.59
CA LEU A 56 5.47 3.71 -16.36
C LEU A 56 4.96 2.79 -15.24
N GLU A 57 5.43 1.54 -15.21
CA GLU A 57 5.06 0.60 -14.16
C GLU A 57 5.54 1.09 -12.79
N GLN A 58 6.78 1.56 -12.70
CA GLN A 58 7.33 2.13 -11.47
C GLN A 58 6.55 3.37 -11.01
N GLN A 59 6.20 4.27 -11.94
CA GLN A 59 5.37 5.44 -11.65
C GLN A 59 3.98 5.04 -11.15
N GLY A 60 3.36 4.03 -11.77
CA GLY A 60 2.07 3.49 -11.35
C GLY A 60 2.09 2.96 -9.91
N VAL A 61 3.11 2.17 -9.58
CA VAL A 61 3.31 1.63 -8.22
C VAL A 61 3.55 2.75 -7.20
N SER A 62 4.37 3.75 -7.55
CA SER A 62 4.60 4.91 -6.68
C SER A 62 3.33 5.70 -6.42
N LEU A 63 2.58 6.03 -7.46
CA LEU A 63 1.32 6.77 -7.36
C LEU A 63 0.29 6.03 -6.51
N GLN A 64 0.17 4.72 -6.67
CA GLN A 64 -0.71 3.89 -5.84
C GLN A 64 -0.31 3.94 -4.37
N ARG A 65 0.99 3.82 -4.07
CA ARG A 65 1.51 3.89 -2.69
C ARG A 65 1.24 5.25 -2.06
N ASP A 66 1.48 6.32 -2.80
CA ASP A 66 1.26 7.70 -2.33
C ASP A 66 -0.23 7.97 -2.08
N ALA A 67 -1.12 7.44 -2.92
CA ALA A 67 -2.57 7.54 -2.73
C ALA A 67 -3.04 6.79 -1.47
N ILE A 68 -2.51 5.59 -1.20
CA ILE A 68 -2.81 4.83 0.01
C ILE A 68 -2.33 5.61 1.24
N ALA A 69 -1.09 6.07 1.28
CA ALA A 69 -0.53 6.83 2.39
C ALA A 69 -1.31 8.13 2.67
N SER A 70 -1.74 8.82 1.62
CA SER A 70 -2.58 10.01 1.75
C SER A 70 -3.95 9.67 2.34
N THR A 71 -4.56 8.57 1.91
CA THR A 71 -5.84 8.10 2.43
C THR A 71 -5.76 7.71 3.90
N GLU A 72 -4.71 6.99 4.29
CA GLU A 72 -4.43 6.63 5.69
C GLU A 72 -4.28 7.88 6.56
N THR A 73 -3.52 8.87 6.10
CA THR A 73 -3.35 10.15 6.82
C THR A 73 -4.67 10.89 7.00
N LEU A 74 -5.50 10.95 5.96
CA LEU A 74 -6.82 11.57 6.05
C LEU A 74 -7.75 10.83 7.01
N LEU A 75 -7.70 9.50 6.99
CA LEU A 75 -8.49 8.66 7.89
C LEU A 75 -8.06 8.85 9.35
N ASP A 76 -6.77 8.90 9.63
CA ASP A 76 -6.23 9.15 10.96
C ASP A 76 -6.67 10.51 11.51
N VAL A 77 -6.60 11.56 10.68
CA VAL A 77 -7.05 12.91 11.06
C VAL A 77 -8.56 12.93 11.31
N ALA A 78 -9.35 12.32 10.44
CA ALA A 78 -10.80 12.28 10.57
C ALA A 78 -11.25 11.51 11.82
N LEU A 79 -10.68 10.33 12.04
CA LEU A 79 -10.94 9.51 13.23
C LEU A 79 -10.47 10.21 14.50
N GLY A 80 -9.28 10.82 14.48
CA GLY A 80 -8.78 11.60 15.60
C GLY A 80 -9.79 12.68 16.02
N ARG A 81 -10.31 13.46 15.08
CA ARG A 81 -11.32 14.48 15.35
C ARG A 81 -12.62 13.90 15.92
N LEU A 82 -13.16 12.85 15.31
CA LEU A 82 -14.36 12.18 15.80
C LEU A 82 -14.18 11.65 17.24
N LEU A 83 -13.03 11.07 17.54
CA LEU A 83 -12.71 10.56 18.87
C LEU A 83 -12.53 11.71 19.89
N ASP A 84 -12.00 12.86 19.48
CA ASP A 84 -11.82 14.05 20.34
C ASP A 84 -13.15 14.78 20.59
N GLU A 85 -14.09 14.76 19.65
CA GLU A 85 -15.43 15.34 19.78
C GLU A 85 -16.38 14.47 20.63
N ALA A 86 -16.06 13.19 20.86
CA ALA A 86 -16.85 12.30 21.69
C ALA A 86 -16.98 12.83 23.12
N GLY A 87 -18.21 12.93 23.63
CA GLY A 87 -18.48 13.34 25.01
C GLY A 87 -17.95 12.34 26.05
N LEU A 88 -17.71 12.80 27.28
CA LEU A 88 -17.19 11.96 28.35
C LEU A 88 -17.99 10.65 28.51
N PHE A 89 -19.32 10.75 28.49
CA PHE A 89 -20.17 9.58 28.66
C PHE A 89 -20.07 8.58 27.50
N GLU A 90 -19.93 9.07 26.29
CA GLU A 90 -19.72 8.24 25.09
C GLU A 90 -18.39 7.51 25.15
N ARG A 91 -17.32 8.19 25.60
CA ARG A 91 -16.00 7.60 25.84
C ARG A 91 -16.09 6.47 26.86
N ILE A 92 -16.75 6.70 28.00
CA ILE A 92 -16.96 5.68 29.03
C ILE A 92 -17.74 4.48 28.49
N ARG A 93 -18.80 4.70 27.71
CA ARG A 93 -19.57 3.62 27.07
C ARG A 93 -18.72 2.78 26.11
N ALA A 94 -17.82 3.42 25.36
CA ALA A 94 -16.90 2.73 24.47
C ALA A 94 -15.90 1.86 25.26
N LEU A 95 -15.37 2.38 26.38
CA LEU A 95 -14.49 1.62 27.29
C LEU A 95 -15.20 0.39 27.85
N VAL A 96 -16.44 0.53 28.34
CA VAL A 96 -17.24 -0.58 28.85
C VAL A 96 -17.47 -1.65 27.78
N ARG A 97 -17.83 -1.25 26.56
CA ARG A 97 -18.01 -2.21 25.46
C ARG A 97 -16.72 -2.93 25.10
N ASN A 98 -15.61 -2.23 25.13
CA ASN A 98 -14.29 -2.83 24.86
C ASN A 98 -13.94 -3.86 25.94
N LEU A 99 -14.12 -3.52 27.23
CA LEU A 99 -13.95 -4.45 28.36
C LEU A 99 -14.83 -5.70 28.19
N ALA A 100 -16.11 -5.51 27.88
CA ALA A 100 -17.06 -6.61 27.70
C ALA A 100 -16.68 -7.53 26.55
N SER A 101 -16.15 -6.97 25.46
CA SER A 101 -15.70 -7.76 24.30
C SER A 101 -14.40 -8.51 24.58
N SER A 102 -13.57 -8.00 25.47
CA SER A 102 -12.28 -8.61 25.84
C SER A 102 -12.44 -9.79 26.81
N GLN A 103 -13.56 -9.83 27.55
CA GLN A 103 -13.78 -10.84 28.61
C GLN A 103 -15.20 -11.45 28.52
N PRO A 104 -15.52 -12.21 27.47
CA PRO A 104 -16.88 -12.71 27.25
C PRO A 104 -17.36 -13.76 28.25
N ASN A 105 -16.47 -14.40 29.04
CA ASN A 105 -16.76 -15.56 29.90
C ASN A 105 -16.42 -15.35 31.35
N GLU A 106 -16.10 -14.14 31.81
CA GLU A 106 -15.69 -13.93 33.21
C GLU A 106 -16.89 -13.71 34.16
N PRO A 107 -16.81 -14.25 35.39
CA PRO A 107 -17.85 -14.09 36.36
C PRO A 107 -17.94 -12.67 36.92
N ILE A 108 -18.91 -12.41 37.75
CA ILE A 108 -19.24 -11.13 38.37
C ILE A 108 -17.96 -10.40 38.84
N GLY A 109 -17.70 -9.24 38.25
CA GLY A 109 -16.61 -8.35 38.59
C GLY A 109 -17.11 -7.03 39.18
N THR A 110 -16.20 -6.29 39.84
CA THR A 110 -16.49 -4.92 40.30
C THR A 110 -15.92 -3.94 39.29
N LEU A 111 -16.81 -3.15 38.64
CA LEU A 111 -16.42 -2.08 37.74
C LEU A 111 -16.29 -0.77 38.52
N ASN A 112 -15.05 -0.33 38.73
CA ASN A 112 -14.76 0.94 39.39
C ASN A 112 -14.69 2.04 38.41
N CYS A 113 -15.31 3.19 38.71
CA CYS A 113 -15.32 4.40 37.87
C CYS A 113 -15.33 5.66 38.73
N HIS A 114 -14.94 6.79 38.15
CA HIS A 114 -14.99 8.06 38.87
C HIS A 114 -16.43 8.44 39.27
N PRO A 115 -16.65 9.04 40.49
CA PRO A 115 -17.97 9.37 41.03
C PRO A 115 -18.87 10.14 40.05
N ASN A 116 -18.33 11.04 39.24
CA ASN A 116 -19.09 11.87 38.28
C ASN A 116 -19.79 11.06 37.18
N VAL A 117 -19.37 9.82 36.91
CA VAL A 117 -19.93 8.99 35.84
C VAL A 117 -20.73 7.79 36.39
N VAL A 118 -20.79 7.60 37.69
CA VAL A 118 -21.47 6.46 38.33
C VAL A 118 -22.96 6.40 37.99
N GLU A 119 -23.69 7.48 38.21
CA GLU A 119 -25.16 7.48 38.01
C GLU A 119 -25.57 7.32 36.50
N PRO A 120 -25.00 8.08 35.55
CA PRO A 120 -25.34 7.87 34.17
C PRO A 120 -24.87 6.49 33.66
N LEU A 121 -23.76 5.95 34.18
CA LEU A 121 -23.28 4.63 33.81
C LEU A 121 -24.17 3.53 34.37
N ARG A 122 -24.68 3.69 35.61
CA ARG A 122 -25.62 2.76 36.21
C ARG A 122 -26.92 2.66 35.42
N ALA A 123 -27.49 3.78 35.05
CA ALA A 123 -28.70 3.82 34.20
C ALA A 123 -28.47 3.08 32.88
N TRP A 124 -27.37 3.36 32.21
CA TRP A 124 -27.03 2.71 30.96
C TRP A 124 -26.76 1.20 31.09
N LEU A 125 -26.05 0.76 32.14
CA LEU A 125 -25.82 -0.66 32.40
C LEU A 125 -27.12 -1.42 32.64
N THR A 126 -28.11 -0.79 33.31
CA THR A 126 -29.42 -1.39 33.60
C THR A 126 -30.22 -1.64 32.31
N GLU A 127 -30.11 -0.76 31.35
CA GLU A 127 -30.75 -0.90 30.01
C GLU A 127 -30.05 -1.94 29.13
N ASN A 128 -28.86 -2.37 29.49
CA ASN A 128 -28.05 -3.31 28.72
C ASN A 128 -27.80 -4.58 29.52
N ARG A 129 -27.54 -5.69 28.82
CA ARG A 129 -27.29 -7.02 29.41
C ARG A 129 -26.08 -7.10 30.38
N PHE A 130 -25.29 -6.01 30.46
CA PHE A 130 -24.10 -5.96 31.32
C PHE A 130 -24.38 -5.77 32.81
N ALA A 131 -25.58 -5.32 33.18
CA ALA A 131 -25.99 -5.12 34.56
C ALA A 131 -25.95 -6.41 35.43
N GLN A 132 -26.05 -7.56 34.79
CA GLN A 132 -26.04 -8.86 35.48
C GLN A 132 -24.64 -9.35 35.85
N HIS A 133 -23.62 -8.78 35.23
CA HIS A 133 -22.23 -9.28 35.31
C HIS A 133 -21.34 -8.38 36.16
N TRP A 134 -21.65 -7.09 36.31
CA TRP A 134 -20.76 -6.12 36.94
C TRP A 134 -21.44 -5.32 38.05
N GLN A 135 -20.81 -5.29 39.24
CA GLN A 135 -21.16 -4.39 40.30
C GLN A 135 -20.43 -3.05 40.11
N LEU A 136 -21.18 -1.96 40.03
CA LEU A 136 -20.60 -0.63 39.84
C LEU A 136 -20.21 -0.03 41.21
N LYS A 137 -18.96 0.44 41.34
CA LYS A 137 -18.44 1.11 42.52
C LYS A 137 -17.77 2.43 42.17
N ALA A 138 -17.99 3.45 42.99
CA ALA A 138 -17.29 4.74 42.85
C ALA A 138 -15.85 4.61 43.37
N ASP A 139 -14.89 5.12 42.60
CA ASP A 139 -13.49 5.20 42.98
C ASP A 139 -12.98 6.62 42.62
N PRO A 140 -12.78 7.49 43.64
CA PRO A 140 -12.35 8.87 43.39
C PRO A 140 -10.88 8.99 42.93
N ASP A 141 -10.09 7.93 43.08
CA ASP A 141 -8.69 7.93 42.63
C ASP A 141 -8.54 7.72 41.11
N LEU A 142 -9.62 7.24 40.48
CA LEU A 142 -9.65 7.10 39.00
C LEU A 142 -9.92 8.43 38.33
N THR A 143 -9.32 8.64 37.16
CA THR A 143 -9.68 9.76 36.31
C THR A 143 -11.09 9.59 35.73
N PRO A 144 -11.81 10.67 35.39
CA PRO A 144 -13.15 10.57 34.80
C PRO A 144 -13.21 9.78 33.48
N GLU A 145 -12.10 9.61 32.81
CA GLU A 145 -11.95 8.89 31.54
C GLU A 145 -11.34 7.48 31.70
N ALA A 146 -11.25 6.97 32.93
CA ALA A 146 -10.71 5.63 33.22
C ALA A 146 -11.75 4.73 33.88
N LEU A 147 -11.60 3.43 33.64
CA LEU A 147 -12.36 2.36 34.29
C LEU A 147 -11.40 1.29 34.77
N ARG A 148 -11.71 0.69 35.95
CA ARG A 148 -10.98 -0.44 36.47
C ARG A 148 -11.96 -1.58 36.76
N LEU A 149 -11.76 -2.71 36.09
CA LEU A 149 -12.51 -3.95 36.33
C LEU A 149 -11.69 -4.83 37.26
N SER A 150 -12.26 -5.14 38.44
CA SER A 150 -11.62 -5.96 39.46
C SER A 150 -12.33 -7.30 39.58
N HIS A 151 -11.57 -8.40 39.52
CA HIS A 151 -12.00 -9.78 39.70
C HIS A 151 -11.20 -10.46 40.80
N ALA A 152 -11.58 -11.68 41.14
CA ALA A 152 -10.82 -12.51 42.06
C ALA A 152 -9.41 -12.84 41.57
N SER A 153 -9.21 -12.87 40.26
CA SER A 153 -7.94 -13.14 39.56
C SER A 153 -7.03 -11.93 39.34
N GLY A 154 -7.54 -10.70 39.59
CA GLY A 154 -6.75 -9.46 39.39
C GLY A 154 -7.61 -8.25 39.03
N ALA A 155 -6.95 -7.16 38.71
CA ALA A 155 -7.59 -5.94 38.24
C ALA A 155 -7.05 -5.54 36.87
N PHE A 156 -7.95 -5.08 36.01
CA PHE A 156 -7.65 -4.56 34.70
C PHE A 156 -8.12 -3.11 34.58
N GLU A 157 -7.22 -2.22 34.23
CA GLU A 157 -7.51 -0.79 34.08
C GLU A 157 -7.41 -0.40 32.62
N ILE A 158 -8.35 0.41 32.16
CA ILE A 158 -8.40 0.96 30.81
C ILE A 158 -8.76 2.43 30.88
N ASP A 159 -8.08 3.25 30.10
CA ASP A 159 -8.38 4.67 29.95
C ASP A 159 -8.63 5.05 28.48
N TRP A 160 -9.31 6.17 28.29
CA TRP A 160 -9.62 6.69 26.97
C TRP A 160 -8.38 7.02 26.14
N PRO A 161 -7.34 7.71 26.66
CA PRO A 161 -6.13 7.99 25.91
C PRO A 161 -5.44 6.74 25.36
N SER A 162 -5.41 5.66 26.14
CA SER A 162 -4.82 4.37 25.71
C SER A 162 -5.66 3.68 24.66
N LEU A 163 -6.99 3.67 24.82
CA LEU A 163 -7.89 3.12 23.79
C LEU A 163 -7.80 3.89 22.48
N ARG A 164 -7.85 5.22 22.55
CA ARG A 164 -7.69 6.11 21.39
C ARG A 164 -6.39 5.84 20.63
N ARG A 165 -5.28 5.76 21.35
CA ARG A 165 -3.98 5.43 20.77
C ARG A 165 -4.00 4.05 20.11
N GLY A 166 -4.55 3.03 20.76
CA GLY A 166 -4.64 1.68 20.20
C GLY A 166 -5.50 1.59 18.94
N VAL A 167 -6.55 2.40 18.81
CA VAL A 167 -7.39 2.47 17.59
C VAL A 167 -6.60 3.10 16.44
N LEU A 168 -5.93 4.21 16.67
CA LEU A 168 -5.16 4.92 15.64
C LEU A 168 -3.91 4.13 15.19
N THR A 169 -3.25 3.41 16.12
CA THR A 169 -2.06 2.61 15.77
C THR A 169 -2.38 1.36 14.95
N ARG A 170 -3.61 0.84 15.00
CA ARG A 170 -4.03 -0.32 14.20
C ARG A 170 -4.31 -0.01 12.73
N LEU A 171 -4.33 1.25 12.36
CA LEU A 171 -4.59 1.73 11.01
C LEU A 171 -3.29 2.02 10.23
N GLN A 172 -2.14 1.95 10.90
CA GLN A 172 -0.80 2.06 10.33
C GLN A 172 -0.20 0.67 10.09
#